data_9f90b00b7aec6529eeebf2903452744c
#
_entry.id   9f90b00b7aec6529eeebf2903452744c
#
_cell.length_a   1.000
_cell.length_b   1.000
_cell.length_c   1.000
_cell.angle_alpha   90.00
_cell.angle_beta   90.00
_cell.angle_gamma   90.00
#
_symmetry.space_group_name_H-M   'P 1'
#
loop_
_entity.id
_entity.type
_entity.pdbx_description
1 polymer ?
#
loop_
_entity_poly.entity_id
_entity_poly.type
_entity_poly.pdbx_seq_one_letter_code
_entity_poly.pdbx_strand_id
1 'polypeptide(L)'
;YCVNVTAIFIDIVGSSNITDERKRPTLAKMYRAFLSECVAIMNAEIDCKEININGDCVWGVFDTPYKSDIDNVISVAAKLNSMIKILDYKLRKKNYSEISVGIGIDYGRALMVKAGYSGSGINDVIWMGDVVNSACHLCNKAGRDYRKVIVISDVVYNNLNEHNQGLFSSYSDGWVTRYEGDIINISMNDWYNENCK
;
A
#
# COMPACT_ATOMS: atom_id res chain seq x y z
N TYR A 1 -2.47 15.44 -18.49
CA TYR A 1 -3.29 14.28 -18.89
C TYR A 1 -4.19 13.88 -17.74
N CYS A 2 -5.45 13.54 -18.07
CA CYS A 2 -6.40 13.03 -17.10
C CYS A 2 -6.68 11.56 -17.45
N VAL A 3 -6.38 10.65 -16.54
CA VAL A 3 -6.47 9.19 -16.74
C VAL A 3 -7.16 8.52 -15.58
N ASN A 4 -7.71 7.34 -15.82
CA ASN A 4 -8.26 6.49 -14.77
C ASN A 4 -7.12 5.65 -14.18
N VAL A 5 -6.96 5.76 -12.88
CA VAL A 5 -5.87 5.11 -12.14
C VAL A 5 -6.38 4.50 -10.85
N THR A 6 -5.65 3.52 -10.37
CA THR A 6 -5.76 3.05 -9.00
C THR A 6 -4.54 3.52 -8.21
N ALA A 7 -4.78 4.21 -7.11
CA ALA A 7 -3.73 4.62 -6.17
C ALA A 7 -3.71 3.65 -4.98
N ILE A 8 -2.51 3.21 -4.60
CA ILE A 8 -2.26 2.39 -3.42
C ILE A 8 -1.27 3.08 -2.51
N PHE A 9 -1.56 3.11 -1.22
CA PHE A 9 -0.70 3.61 -0.17
C PHE A 9 -0.43 2.50 0.85
N ILE A 10 0.79 2.39 1.33
CA ILE A 10 1.17 1.54 2.48
C ILE A 10 2.01 2.36 3.44
N ASP A 11 1.68 2.30 4.72
CA ASP A 11 2.30 3.10 5.77
C ASP A 11 2.46 2.30 7.07
N ILE A 12 3.51 2.58 7.84
CA ILE A 12 3.75 1.90 9.12
C ILE A 12 2.85 2.49 10.20
N VAL A 13 2.09 1.64 10.87
CA VAL A 13 1.23 2.05 11.98
C VAL A 13 2.07 2.43 13.19
N GLY A 14 1.88 3.65 13.70
CA GLY A 14 2.54 4.12 14.92
C GLY A 14 4.05 4.37 14.77
N SER A 15 4.52 4.68 13.57
CA SER A 15 5.94 4.93 13.27
C SER A 15 6.59 6.00 14.16
N SER A 16 5.83 7.02 14.57
CA SER A 16 6.30 8.05 15.50
C SER A 16 6.80 7.46 16.83
N ASN A 17 6.09 6.46 17.37
CA ASN A 17 6.48 5.81 18.62
C ASN A 17 7.70 4.90 18.44
N ILE A 18 7.86 4.31 17.26
CA ILE A 18 8.99 3.42 16.95
C ILE A 18 10.31 4.21 16.93
N THR A 19 10.29 5.48 16.52
CA THR A 19 11.49 6.34 16.48
C THR A 19 12.04 6.67 17.85
N ASP A 20 11.21 6.75 18.86
CA ASP A 20 11.62 7.10 20.22
C ASP A 20 12.22 5.90 20.99
N GLU A 21 11.80 4.68 20.67
CA GLU A 21 12.17 3.46 21.41
C GLU A 21 13.41 2.74 20.87
N ARG A 22 13.89 3.07 19.66
CA ARG A 22 14.93 2.31 18.97
C ARG A 22 16.23 3.07 18.73
N LYS A 23 17.35 2.33 18.78
CA LYS A 23 18.65 2.85 18.34
C LYS A 23 18.58 3.21 16.85
N ARG A 24 18.99 4.41 16.48
CA ARG A 24 18.96 4.94 15.10
C ARG A 24 19.45 3.98 14.00
N PRO A 25 20.58 3.21 14.18
CA PRO A 25 21.03 2.28 13.13
C PRO A 25 20.08 1.11 12.88
N THR A 26 19.39 0.62 13.92
CA THR A 26 18.40 -0.46 13.80
C THR A 26 17.17 0.01 13.06
N LEU A 27 16.69 1.20 13.42
CA LEU A 27 15.56 1.86 12.78
C LEU A 27 15.82 2.09 11.28
N ALA A 28 16.98 2.62 10.93
CA ALA A 28 17.37 2.84 9.54
C ALA A 28 17.38 1.55 8.70
N LYS A 29 17.88 0.45 9.27
CA LYS A 29 17.87 -0.87 8.59
C LYS A 29 16.45 -1.40 8.38
N MET A 30 15.58 -1.23 9.36
CA MET A 30 14.18 -1.66 9.28
C MET A 30 13.43 -0.86 8.20
N TYR A 31 13.51 0.47 8.23
CA TYR A 31 12.90 1.32 7.21
C TYR A 31 13.43 1.01 5.81
N ARG A 32 14.76 0.87 5.68
CA ARG A 32 15.35 0.52 4.39
C ARG A 32 14.81 -0.81 3.85
N ALA A 33 14.71 -1.84 4.69
CA ALA A 33 14.16 -3.13 4.28
C ALA A 33 12.70 -2.99 3.86
N PHE A 34 11.86 -2.37 4.69
CA PHE A 34 10.45 -2.16 4.41
C PHE A 34 10.23 -1.39 3.11
N LEU A 35 10.84 -0.21 2.98
CA LEU A 35 10.68 0.65 1.80
C LEU A 35 11.16 -0.04 0.52
N SER A 36 12.32 -0.72 0.57
CA SER A 36 12.87 -1.39 -0.60
C SER A 36 11.99 -2.55 -1.08
N GLU A 37 11.44 -3.34 -0.17
CA GLU A 37 10.53 -4.45 -0.52
C GLU A 37 9.19 -3.93 -1.06
N CYS A 38 8.62 -2.85 -0.47
CA CYS A 38 7.41 -2.24 -1.00
C CYS A 38 7.62 -1.74 -2.44
N VAL A 39 8.71 -1.02 -2.68
CA VAL A 39 9.06 -0.53 -4.03
C VAL A 39 9.27 -1.70 -5.00
N ALA A 40 9.97 -2.76 -4.59
CA ALA A 40 10.23 -3.92 -5.44
C ALA A 40 8.93 -4.62 -5.85
N ILE A 41 7.98 -4.80 -4.92
CA ILE A 41 6.68 -5.42 -5.20
C ILE A 41 5.86 -4.57 -6.17
N MET A 42 5.77 -3.26 -5.96
CA MET A 42 5.01 -2.37 -6.83
C MET A 42 5.65 -2.24 -8.21
N ASN A 43 6.98 -2.09 -8.27
CA ASN A 43 7.73 -1.92 -9.52
C ASN A 43 7.77 -3.18 -10.40
N ALA A 44 7.46 -4.34 -9.85
CA ALA A 44 7.35 -5.59 -10.62
C ALA A 44 6.10 -5.63 -11.50
N GLU A 45 5.14 -4.76 -11.27
CA GLU A 45 3.88 -4.73 -12.04
C GLU A 45 4.01 -3.77 -13.24
N ILE A 46 3.67 -4.27 -14.42
CA ILE A 46 3.82 -3.53 -15.69
C ILE A 46 2.96 -2.26 -15.76
N ASP A 47 1.83 -2.27 -15.05
CA ASP A 47 0.88 -1.16 -15.03
C ASP A 47 1.24 -0.08 -13.99
N CYS A 48 2.29 -0.28 -13.21
CA CYS A 48 2.80 0.71 -12.26
C CYS A 48 3.45 1.87 -13.02
N LYS A 49 2.89 3.06 -12.88
CA LYS A 49 3.39 4.27 -13.58
C LYS A 49 4.28 5.13 -12.73
N GLU A 50 4.07 5.14 -11.42
CA GLU A 50 4.82 5.96 -10.48
C GLU A 50 4.87 5.29 -9.12
N ILE A 51 6.01 5.41 -8.45
CA ILE A 51 6.19 5.01 -7.05
C ILE A 51 6.89 6.13 -6.33
N ASN A 52 6.34 6.52 -5.19
CA ASN A 52 6.89 7.57 -4.35
C ASN A 52 7.09 7.09 -2.92
N ILE A 53 8.11 7.63 -2.26
CA ILE A 53 8.42 7.41 -0.85
C ILE A 53 8.28 8.74 -0.12
N ASN A 54 7.46 8.77 0.92
CA ASN A 54 7.30 9.93 1.78
C ASN A 54 7.39 9.50 3.25
N GLY A 55 8.56 9.69 3.85
CA GLY A 55 8.85 9.17 5.18
C GLY A 55 8.83 7.64 5.20
N ASP A 56 7.94 7.07 5.97
CA ASP A 56 7.68 5.62 6.06
C ASP A 56 6.49 5.15 5.22
N CYS A 57 5.91 6.05 4.45
CA CYS A 57 4.86 5.74 3.49
C CYS A 57 5.45 5.48 2.10
N VAL A 58 5.00 4.40 1.46
CA VAL A 58 5.22 4.14 0.03
C VAL A 58 3.86 4.18 -0.67
N TRP A 59 3.79 4.88 -1.78
CA TRP A 59 2.58 4.87 -2.57
C TRP A 59 2.87 4.75 -4.06
N GLY A 60 1.94 4.14 -4.78
CA GLY A 60 2.04 3.93 -6.21
C GLY A 60 0.76 4.27 -6.94
N VAL A 61 0.92 4.61 -8.23
CA VAL A 61 -0.17 4.86 -9.17
C VAL A 61 -0.10 3.82 -10.28
N PHE A 62 -1.21 3.14 -10.50
CA PHE A 62 -1.36 2.11 -11.51
C PHE A 62 -2.34 2.57 -12.58
N ASP A 63 -1.96 2.39 -13.84
CA ASP A 63 -2.85 2.60 -14.98
C ASP A 63 -3.85 1.45 -15.05
N THR A 64 -5.11 1.74 -14.79
CA THR A 64 -6.15 0.71 -14.63
C THR A 64 -7.37 1.04 -15.48
N PRO A 65 -7.24 1.00 -16.82
CA PRO A 65 -8.33 1.27 -17.74
C PRO A 65 -9.45 0.22 -17.69
N TYR A 66 -9.14 -1.00 -17.23
CA TYR A 66 -10.09 -2.12 -17.15
C TYR A 66 -10.28 -2.59 -15.70
N LYS A 67 -11.42 -3.24 -15.42
CA LYS A 67 -11.72 -3.80 -14.10
C LYS A 67 -10.69 -4.85 -13.67
N SER A 68 -10.22 -5.69 -14.58
CA SER A 68 -9.16 -6.67 -14.32
C SER A 68 -7.87 -6.04 -13.79
N ASP A 69 -7.57 -4.82 -14.19
CA ASP A 69 -6.37 -4.13 -13.75
C ASP A 69 -6.51 -3.69 -12.27
N ILE A 70 -7.75 -3.34 -11.86
CA ILE A 70 -8.04 -3.04 -10.44
C ILE A 70 -7.88 -4.31 -9.60
N ASP A 71 -8.34 -5.47 -10.09
CA ASP A 71 -8.12 -6.77 -9.44
C ASP A 71 -6.61 -7.08 -9.27
N ASN A 72 -5.78 -6.71 -10.26
CA ASN A 72 -4.33 -6.85 -10.17
C ASN A 72 -3.74 -6.00 -9.03
N VAL A 73 -4.25 -4.77 -8.80
CA VAL A 73 -3.81 -3.93 -7.68
C VAL A 73 -4.18 -4.55 -6.32
N ILE A 74 -5.33 -5.24 -6.22
CA ILE A 74 -5.64 -6.02 -5.01
C ILE A 74 -4.62 -7.13 -4.79
N SER A 75 -4.16 -7.78 -5.86
CA SER A 75 -3.06 -8.77 -5.75
C SER A 75 -1.75 -8.15 -5.28
N VAL A 76 -1.44 -6.91 -5.68
CA VAL A 76 -0.30 -6.15 -5.14
C VAL A 76 -0.46 -5.92 -3.64
N ALA A 77 -1.65 -5.50 -3.19
CA ALA A 77 -1.92 -5.30 -1.76
C ALA A 77 -1.75 -6.60 -0.95
N ALA A 78 -2.21 -7.73 -1.51
CA ALA A 78 -2.01 -9.05 -0.90
C ALA A 78 -0.53 -9.44 -0.79
N LYS A 79 0.28 -9.15 -1.82
CA LYS A 79 1.74 -9.34 -1.79
C LYS A 79 2.40 -8.47 -0.73
N LEU A 80 2.04 -7.18 -0.65
CA LEU A 80 2.53 -6.25 0.36
C LEU A 80 2.21 -6.74 1.78
N ASN A 81 0.97 -7.15 2.04
CA ASN A 81 0.58 -7.69 3.34
C ASN A 81 1.35 -8.98 3.70
N SER A 82 1.52 -9.89 2.74
CA SER A 82 2.31 -11.12 2.95
C SER A 82 3.79 -10.84 3.18
N MET A 83 4.35 -9.83 2.53
CA MET A 83 5.73 -9.39 2.71
C MET A 83 5.99 -8.94 4.15
N ILE A 84 5.03 -8.23 4.78
CA ILE A 84 5.16 -7.81 6.18
C ILE A 84 5.35 -9.01 7.11
N LYS A 85 4.58 -10.08 6.93
CA LYS A 85 4.73 -11.31 7.71
C LYS A 85 6.14 -11.91 7.59
N ILE A 86 6.72 -11.90 6.39
CA ILE A 86 8.09 -12.40 6.15
C ILE A 86 9.11 -11.46 6.78
N LEU A 87 8.92 -10.16 6.66
CA LEU A 87 9.80 -9.15 7.24
C LEU A 87 9.82 -9.25 8.77
N ASP A 88 8.66 -9.39 9.39
CA ASP A 88 8.52 -9.54 10.84
C ASP A 88 9.24 -10.79 11.37
N TYR A 89 9.15 -11.91 10.66
CA TYR A 89 9.95 -13.08 11.01
C TYR A 89 11.46 -12.79 11.01
N LYS A 90 11.95 -12.07 9.98
CA LYS A 90 13.36 -11.67 9.91
C LYS A 90 13.75 -10.66 11.00
N LEU A 91 12.83 -9.77 11.37
CA LEU A 91 13.02 -8.80 12.46
C LEU A 91 13.11 -9.52 13.81
N ARG A 92 12.18 -10.47 14.10
CA ARG A 92 12.21 -11.29 15.32
C ARG A 92 13.52 -12.05 15.47
N LYS A 93 14.02 -12.69 14.40
CA LYS A 93 15.33 -13.39 14.43
C LYS A 93 16.51 -12.50 14.79
N LYS A 94 16.36 -11.18 14.66
CA LYS A 94 17.37 -10.18 15.04
C LYS A 94 17.04 -9.48 16.36
N ASN A 95 16.06 -9.97 17.11
CA ASN A 95 15.52 -9.33 18.32
C ASN A 95 15.05 -7.89 18.07
N TYR A 96 14.47 -7.63 16.89
CA TYR A 96 13.81 -6.38 16.55
C TYR A 96 12.30 -6.55 16.68
N SER A 97 11.60 -5.48 17.08
CA SER A 97 10.14 -5.49 17.16
C SER A 97 9.52 -5.59 15.76
N GLU A 98 8.40 -6.29 15.69
CA GLU A 98 7.56 -6.34 14.50
C GLU A 98 7.01 -4.97 14.13
N ILE A 99 6.55 -4.84 12.89
CA ILE A 99 5.88 -3.67 12.38
C ILE A 99 4.46 -4.03 11.97
N SER A 100 3.54 -3.09 12.13
CA SER A 100 2.19 -3.19 11.57
C SER A 100 2.03 -2.15 10.48
N VAL A 101 1.20 -2.44 9.49
CA VAL A 101 0.97 -1.53 8.37
C VAL A 101 -0.51 -1.32 8.12
N GLY A 102 -0.85 -0.20 7.48
CA GLY A 102 -2.13 0.04 6.85
C GLY A 102 -1.93 0.17 5.33
N ILE A 103 -2.87 -0.36 4.57
CA ILE A 103 -2.90 -0.27 3.11
C ILE A 103 -4.22 0.35 2.70
N GLY A 104 -4.17 1.46 1.95
CA GLY A 104 -5.34 2.16 1.43
C GLY A 104 -5.36 2.15 -0.08
N ILE A 105 -6.52 1.87 -0.69
CA ILE A 105 -6.66 1.79 -2.14
C ILE A 105 -7.91 2.55 -2.57
N ASP A 106 -7.75 3.41 -3.58
CA ASP A 106 -8.87 4.03 -4.27
C ASP A 106 -8.67 4.02 -5.78
N TYR A 107 -9.77 4.14 -6.52
CA TYR A 107 -9.82 4.17 -7.97
C TYR A 107 -10.59 5.39 -8.45
N GLY A 108 -10.03 6.08 -9.43
CA GLY A 108 -10.70 7.24 -10.01
C GLY A 108 -9.83 7.98 -11.03
N ARG A 109 -10.27 9.19 -11.37
CA ARG A 109 -9.55 10.03 -12.31
C ARG A 109 -8.45 10.82 -11.60
N ALA A 110 -7.24 10.78 -12.15
CA ALA A 110 -6.13 11.61 -11.71
C ALA A 110 -5.63 12.50 -12.85
N LEU A 111 -5.15 13.68 -12.47
CA LEU A 111 -4.43 14.60 -13.34
C LEU A 111 -2.93 14.35 -13.17
N MET A 112 -2.27 14.00 -14.27
CA MET A 112 -0.82 13.89 -14.32
C MET A 112 -0.23 15.20 -14.83
N VAL A 113 0.60 15.84 -14.03
CA VAL A 113 1.28 17.10 -14.34
C VAL A 113 2.78 16.91 -14.19
N LYS A 114 3.52 17.27 -15.23
CA LYS A 114 4.97 17.41 -15.11
C LYS A 114 5.28 18.79 -14.56
N ALA A 115 5.87 18.84 -13.37
CA ALA A 115 6.24 20.06 -12.69
C ALA A 115 7.74 20.10 -12.40
N GLY A 116 8.31 21.29 -12.42
CA GLY A 116 9.72 21.51 -12.15
C GLY A 116 10.17 22.88 -12.62
N TYR A 117 11.45 23.16 -12.46
CA TYR A 117 12.07 24.39 -12.92
C TYR A 117 13.18 24.07 -13.92
N SER A 118 13.11 24.69 -15.10
CA SER A 118 14.09 24.47 -16.17
C SER A 118 15.52 24.83 -15.69
N GLY A 119 16.42 23.85 -15.82
CA GLY A 119 17.82 24.00 -15.40
C GLY A 119 18.12 23.66 -13.94
N SER A 120 17.11 23.40 -13.10
CA SER A 120 17.34 22.98 -11.69
C SER A 120 17.64 21.49 -11.50
N GLY A 121 17.39 20.67 -12.54
CA GLY A 121 17.40 19.22 -12.42
C GLY A 121 16.18 18.64 -11.69
N ILE A 122 15.30 19.47 -11.18
CA ILE A 122 14.05 19.07 -10.52
C ILE A 122 12.94 19.12 -11.56
N ASN A 123 12.58 17.94 -12.08
CA ASN A 123 11.44 17.73 -12.95
C ASN A 123 10.74 16.46 -12.51
N ASP A 124 9.59 16.60 -11.90
CA ASP A 124 8.84 15.51 -11.32
C ASP A 124 7.47 15.36 -11.96
N VAL A 125 6.97 14.15 -12.01
CA VAL A 125 5.59 13.85 -12.39
C VAL A 125 4.76 13.88 -11.12
N ILE A 126 3.78 14.77 -11.08
CA ILE A 126 2.87 14.92 -9.94
C ILE A 126 1.51 14.38 -10.35
N TRP A 127 0.99 13.49 -9.51
CA TRP A 127 -0.36 12.97 -9.64
C TRP A 127 -1.28 13.69 -8.67
N MET A 128 -2.29 14.35 -9.22
CA MET A 128 -3.25 15.16 -8.46
C MET A 128 -4.66 14.63 -8.71
N GLY A 129 -5.47 14.56 -7.67
CA GLY A 129 -6.86 14.17 -7.76
C GLY A 129 -7.39 13.57 -6.46
N ASP A 130 -8.71 13.49 -6.37
CA ASP A 130 -9.39 12.95 -5.19
C ASP A 130 -8.99 11.50 -4.91
N VAL A 131 -8.69 10.72 -5.95
CA VAL A 131 -8.27 9.31 -5.84
C VAL A 131 -7.00 9.15 -5.02
N VAL A 132 -5.99 10.01 -5.23
CA VAL A 132 -4.72 9.96 -4.48
C VAL A 132 -4.94 10.34 -3.02
N ASN A 133 -5.67 11.43 -2.78
CA ASN A 133 -6.01 11.87 -1.43
C ASN A 133 -6.87 10.85 -0.67
N SER A 134 -7.87 10.29 -1.34
CA SER A 134 -8.75 9.28 -0.77
C SER A 134 -7.99 8.01 -0.40
N ALA A 135 -7.14 7.48 -1.28
CA ALA A 135 -6.30 6.31 -0.99
C ALA A 135 -5.38 6.56 0.22
N CYS A 136 -4.78 7.76 0.33
CA CYS A 136 -4.00 8.16 1.49
C CYS A 136 -4.85 8.16 2.78
N HIS A 137 -6.06 8.73 2.75
CA HIS A 137 -6.97 8.74 3.90
C HIS A 137 -7.42 7.33 4.31
N LEU A 138 -7.66 6.43 3.35
CA LEU A 138 -7.99 5.03 3.63
C LEU A 138 -6.80 4.31 4.28
N CYS A 139 -5.58 4.56 3.81
CA CYS A 139 -4.34 4.03 4.41
C CYS A 139 -4.19 4.47 5.87
N ASN A 140 -4.50 5.74 6.19
CA ASN A 140 -4.43 6.26 7.55
C ASN A 140 -5.44 5.65 8.51
N LYS A 141 -6.48 4.98 8.01
CA LYS A 141 -7.45 4.22 8.82
C LYS A 141 -7.11 2.74 8.90
N ALA A 142 -6.51 2.19 7.86
CA ALA A 142 -6.18 0.78 7.74
C ALA A 142 -5.18 0.32 8.83
N GLY A 143 -5.36 -0.88 9.36
CA GLY A 143 -4.52 -1.46 10.39
C GLY A 143 -4.58 -0.76 11.75
N ARG A 144 -5.52 0.18 11.95
CA ARG A 144 -5.71 0.97 13.17
C ARG A 144 -7.12 0.77 13.72
N ASP A 145 -7.32 0.98 15.02
CA ASP A 145 -8.65 0.99 15.67
C ASP A 145 -9.54 -0.20 15.30
N TYR A 146 -8.97 -1.42 15.36
CA TYR A 146 -9.64 -2.69 14.99
C TYR A 146 -9.94 -2.85 13.48
N ARG A 147 -9.45 -1.96 12.63
CA ARG A 147 -9.56 -2.10 11.17
C ARG A 147 -8.58 -3.12 10.64
N LYS A 148 -9.00 -3.82 9.58
CA LYS A 148 -8.13 -4.74 8.86
C LYS A 148 -7.02 -4.00 8.12
N VAL A 149 -6.00 -4.74 7.72
CA VAL A 149 -4.78 -4.17 7.10
C VAL A 149 -5.06 -3.44 5.80
N ILE A 150 -6.02 -3.91 4.99
CA ILE A 150 -6.36 -3.32 3.69
C ILE A 150 -7.73 -2.68 3.77
N VAL A 151 -7.82 -1.39 3.42
CA VAL A 151 -9.06 -0.64 3.33
C VAL A 151 -9.21 -0.09 1.91
N ILE A 152 -10.37 -0.31 1.31
CA ILE A 152 -10.69 0.14 -0.05
C ILE A 152 -11.97 0.97 -0.09
N SER A 153 -12.09 1.81 -1.10
CA SER A 153 -13.33 2.57 -1.36
C SER A 153 -14.44 1.66 -1.91
N ASP A 154 -15.66 2.16 -1.84
CA ASP A 154 -16.82 1.57 -2.49
C ASP A 154 -16.66 1.51 -4.02
N VAL A 155 -15.99 2.51 -4.61
CA VAL A 155 -15.71 2.53 -6.05
C VAL A 155 -14.77 1.40 -6.44
N VAL A 156 -13.71 1.16 -5.68
CA VAL A 156 -12.83 -0.01 -5.90
C VAL A 156 -13.65 -1.29 -5.77
N TYR A 157 -14.36 -1.49 -4.66
CA TYR A 157 -15.13 -2.70 -4.39
C TYR A 157 -16.12 -3.04 -5.52
N ASN A 158 -16.88 -2.05 -6.01
CA ASN A 158 -17.87 -2.23 -7.07
C ASN A 158 -17.26 -2.56 -8.45
N ASN A 159 -15.95 -2.37 -8.62
CA ASN A 159 -15.22 -2.70 -9.83
C ASN A 159 -14.44 -4.02 -9.73
N LEU A 160 -14.35 -4.64 -8.56
CA LEU A 160 -13.73 -5.96 -8.39
C LEU A 160 -14.59 -7.08 -8.96
N ASN A 161 -13.95 -8.18 -9.30
CA ASN A 161 -14.63 -9.44 -9.61
C ASN A 161 -15.25 -10.05 -8.32
N GLU A 162 -16.19 -10.99 -8.48
CA GLU A 162 -16.92 -11.62 -7.36
C GLU A 162 -15.98 -12.30 -6.34
N HIS A 163 -14.91 -12.93 -6.82
CA HIS A 163 -13.94 -13.57 -5.94
C HIS A 163 -13.27 -12.54 -5.01
N ASN A 164 -12.76 -11.45 -5.57
CA ASN A 164 -12.10 -10.40 -4.79
C ASN A 164 -13.09 -9.66 -3.90
N GLN A 165 -14.32 -9.41 -4.36
CA GLN A 165 -15.37 -8.84 -3.49
C GLN A 165 -15.62 -9.69 -2.25
N GLY A 166 -15.64 -11.02 -2.40
CA GLY A 166 -15.84 -11.96 -1.30
C GLY A 166 -14.74 -11.96 -0.22
N LEU A 167 -13.58 -11.34 -0.51
CA LEU A 167 -12.46 -11.22 0.45
C LEU A 167 -12.59 -10.01 1.38
N PHE A 168 -13.53 -9.11 1.12
CA PHE A 168 -13.74 -7.89 1.89
C PHE A 168 -15.04 -7.93 2.68
N SER A 169 -15.04 -7.24 3.82
CA SER A 169 -16.24 -6.96 4.60
C SER A 169 -16.51 -5.46 4.62
N SER A 170 -17.77 -5.07 4.55
CA SER A 170 -18.17 -3.66 4.60
C SER A 170 -18.16 -3.11 6.02
N TYR A 171 -17.87 -1.82 6.14
CA TYR A 171 -18.09 -1.05 7.36
C TYR A 171 -18.56 0.36 7.04
N SER A 172 -19.17 1.02 8.04
CA SER A 172 -19.63 2.40 7.92
C SER A 172 -18.53 3.37 8.36
N ASP A 173 -18.19 4.32 7.50
CA ASP A 173 -17.26 5.41 7.80
C ASP A 173 -18.02 6.73 7.68
N GLY A 174 -18.72 7.09 8.73
CA GLY A 174 -19.69 8.17 8.72
C GLY A 174 -20.87 7.83 7.80
N TRP A 175 -21.07 8.61 6.76
CA TRP A 175 -22.14 8.41 5.76
C TRP A 175 -21.69 7.58 4.54
N VAL A 176 -20.46 7.10 4.52
CA VAL A 176 -19.88 6.37 3.37
C VAL A 176 -19.60 4.92 3.78
N THR A 177 -19.94 3.99 2.88
CA THR A 177 -19.55 2.59 3.03
C THR A 177 -18.14 2.39 2.54
N ARG A 178 -17.31 1.72 3.33
CA ARG A 178 -15.95 1.29 3.00
C ARG A 178 -15.84 -0.21 3.15
N TYR A 179 -14.78 -0.78 2.62
CA TYR A 179 -14.54 -2.21 2.67
C TYR A 179 -13.15 -2.50 3.20
N GLU A 180 -13.02 -3.56 3.98
CA GLU A 180 -11.76 -3.93 4.62
C GLU A 180 -11.47 -5.43 4.52
N GLY A 181 -10.19 -5.80 4.41
CA GLY A 181 -9.75 -7.18 4.29
C GLY A 181 -8.32 -7.39 4.81
N ASP A 182 -8.02 -8.63 5.22
CA ASP A 182 -6.68 -9.10 5.59
C ASP A 182 -6.16 -10.08 4.52
N ILE A 183 -6.19 -9.65 3.27
CA ILE A 183 -5.91 -10.50 2.12
C ILE A 183 -4.40 -10.79 2.05
N ILE A 184 -4.05 -12.04 1.76
CA ILE A 184 -2.68 -12.53 1.64
C ILE A 184 -2.45 -13.14 0.26
N ASN A 185 -1.19 -13.14 -0.16
CA ASN A 185 -0.75 -13.90 -1.32
C ASN A 185 -0.45 -15.35 -0.90
N ILE A 186 -1.16 -16.31 -1.48
CA ILE A 186 -1.08 -17.73 -1.11
C ILE A 186 0.34 -18.26 -1.29
N SER A 187 0.96 -18.04 -2.45
CA SER A 187 2.31 -18.55 -2.72
C SER A 187 3.36 -18.01 -1.75
N MET A 188 3.27 -16.72 -1.38
CA MET A 188 4.16 -16.12 -0.38
C MET A 188 3.89 -16.69 1.02
N ASN A 189 2.64 -16.97 1.36
CA ASN A 189 2.28 -17.57 2.63
C ASN A 189 2.77 -19.04 2.72
N ASP A 190 2.66 -19.79 1.64
CA ASP A 190 3.17 -21.17 1.57
C ASP A 190 4.69 -21.18 1.72
N TRP A 191 5.37 -20.30 0.99
CA TRP A 191 6.81 -20.13 1.16
C TRP A 191 7.20 -19.77 2.60
N TYR A 192 6.44 -18.89 3.25
CA TYR A 192 6.65 -18.53 4.65
C TYR A 192 6.52 -19.75 5.56
N ASN A 193 5.47 -20.55 5.39
CA ASN A 193 5.22 -21.73 6.21
C ASN A 193 6.32 -22.81 6.06
N GLU A 194 6.95 -22.90 4.88
CA GLU A 194 8.04 -23.83 4.60
C GLU A 194 9.39 -23.35 5.14
N ASN A 195 9.69 -22.05 5.06
CA ASN A 195 11.02 -21.49 5.25
C ASN A 195 11.19 -20.67 6.53
N CYS A 196 10.10 -20.27 7.18
CA CYS A 196 10.10 -19.40 8.35
C CYS A 196 9.68 -20.15 9.62
N LYS A 197 10.54 -21.04 10.10
CA LYS A 197 10.33 -21.86 11.32
C LYS A 197 11.21 -21.37 12.46
#